data_b86b4499b235c02022f0173c62801990
#
_entry.id   b86b4499b235c02022f0173c62801990
#
_cell.length_a   1.000
_cell.length_b   1.000
_cell.length_c   1.000
_cell.angle_alpha   90.00
_cell.angle_beta   90.00
_cell.angle_gamma   90.00
#
_symmetry.space_group_name_H-M   'P 1'
#
loop_
_entity.id
_entity.type
_entity.pdbx_description
1 polymer ?
#
loop_
_entity_poly.entity_id
_entity_poly.type
_entity_poly.pdbx_seq_one_letter_code
_entity_poly.pdbx_strand_id
1 'polypeptide(L)'
;MRKAVKIGFIGVFCAVIGLAFPVFNIFSKQLSMDSHENRLMTGLPQVLQSPLRELPRNLDNFLVDNSPFRYQFVLVNAGLDYALFGTSQSDQVLPGRDGWLFYKDGPNAAQPMANYQGLAELNDSADTLAEASAGLQILSDKLDENGCTLVLDLTPSKDRIYREYMPDGYPIVNEENRTDLLAAYLQSHTTVPVVWRYDMLRSQARQNADRLLYYKTDTHWNAVGALIGLDGIFEALDMPTRPADSYPVEAGGTTTGDMANVAALYASLPAEETYVVPGYDRMFEKDSRTVRVIGDSFSEYYMPYLQARFTNSWREHIDTFTTDVAEHPGCDILILEFNERSLDKLLAILEQF
;
A
#
# COMPACT_ATOMS: atom_id res chain seq x y z
N MET A 1 29.56 -49.26 -11.49
CA MET A 1 28.50 -48.42 -10.89
C MET A 1 28.74 -46.90 -11.02
N ARG A 2 29.88 -46.35 -10.55
CA ARG A 2 30.12 -44.87 -10.58
C ARG A 2 30.15 -44.24 -12.00
N LYS A 3 30.62 -44.96 -13.05
CA LYS A 3 30.70 -44.43 -14.41
C LYS A 3 29.33 -44.36 -15.08
N ALA A 4 28.48 -45.33 -14.91
CA ALA A 4 27.12 -45.36 -15.44
C ALA A 4 26.22 -44.28 -14.77
N VAL A 5 26.37 -44.09 -13.44
CA VAL A 5 25.65 -43.01 -12.73
C VAL A 5 26.05 -41.63 -13.23
N LYS A 6 27.35 -41.38 -13.48
CA LYS A 6 27.81 -40.09 -14.04
C LYS A 6 27.27 -39.86 -15.46
N ILE A 7 27.28 -40.90 -16.31
CA ILE A 7 26.74 -40.80 -17.68
C ILE A 7 25.24 -40.54 -17.61
N GLY A 8 24.51 -41.24 -16.75
CA GLY A 8 23.08 -41.00 -16.51
C GLY A 8 22.77 -39.57 -16.07
N PHE A 9 23.56 -39.07 -15.10
CA PHE A 9 23.39 -37.70 -14.60
C PHE A 9 23.64 -36.64 -15.73
N ILE A 10 24.75 -36.82 -16.50
CA ILE A 10 25.05 -35.92 -17.62
C ILE A 10 23.94 -35.99 -18.66
N GLY A 11 23.44 -37.18 -18.99
CA GLY A 11 22.35 -37.36 -19.95
C GLY A 11 21.07 -36.64 -19.50
N VAL A 12 20.67 -36.82 -18.25
CA VAL A 12 19.50 -36.12 -17.68
C VAL A 12 19.71 -34.60 -17.67
N PHE A 13 20.88 -34.15 -17.24
CA PHE A 13 21.21 -32.71 -17.22
C PHE A 13 21.15 -32.09 -18.63
N CYS A 14 21.76 -32.71 -19.62
CA CYS A 14 21.71 -32.25 -20.99
C CYS A 14 20.28 -32.31 -21.58
N ALA A 15 19.50 -33.33 -21.23
CA ALA A 15 18.12 -33.44 -21.67
C ALA A 15 17.24 -32.33 -21.06
N VAL A 16 17.37 -32.03 -19.77
CA VAL A 16 16.63 -30.95 -19.12
C VAL A 16 16.92 -29.61 -19.77
N ILE A 17 18.19 -29.27 -19.97
CA ILE A 17 18.58 -28.01 -20.62
C ILE A 17 18.16 -27.98 -22.10
N GLY A 18 18.44 -29.03 -22.85
CA GLY A 18 18.16 -29.08 -24.28
C GLY A 18 16.67 -29.13 -24.64
N LEU A 19 15.84 -29.72 -23.77
CA LEU A 19 14.40 -29.81 -23.98
C LEU A 19 13.62 -28.63 -23.40
N ALA A 20 14.23 -27.83 -22.52
CA ALA A 20 13.53 -26.71 -21.88
C ALA A 20 12.90 -25.73 -22.90
N PHE A 21 13.66 -25.32 -23.92
CA PHE A 21 13.15 -24.41 -24.95
C PHE A 21 12.07 -25.04 -25.85
N PRO A 22 12.25 -26.23 -26.44
CA PRO A 22 11.20 -26.89 -27.23
C PRO A 22 9.90 -27.10 -26.43
N VAL A 23 10.02 -27.60 -25.19
CA VAL A 23 8.86 -27.86 -24.32
C VAL A 23 8.15 -26.54 -23.97
N PHE A 24 8.91 -25.51 -23.61
CA PHE A 24 8.34 -24.20 -23.33
C PHE A 24 7.57 -23.65 -24.54
N ASN A 25 8.13 -23.70 -25.74
CA ASN A 25 7.44 -23.22 -26.94
C ASN A 25 6.14 -23.98 -27.25
N ILE A 26 6.09 -25.29 -26.96
CA ILE A 26 4.86 -26.08 -27.15
C ILE A 26 3.77 -25.66 -26.16
N PHE A 27 4.14 -25.40 -24.91
CA PHE A 27 3.19 -25.12 -23.83
C PHE A 27 3.02 -23.64 -23.50
N SER A 28 3.81 -22.74 -24.07
CA SER A 28 3.82 -21.30 -23.75
C SER A 28 2.45 -20.62 -23.89
N LYS A 29 1.62 -21.09 -24.84
CA LYS A 29 0.25 -20.55 -25.03
C LYS A 29 -0.74 -20.98 -23.92
N GLN A 30 -0.40 -21.99 -23.14
CA GLN A 30 -1.22 -22.53 -22.06
C GLN A 30 -0.73 -22.07 -20.67
N LEU A 31 0.48 -21.49 -20.63
CA LEU A 31 1.09 -21.01 -19.41
C LEU A 31 0.80 -19.50 -19.27
N SER A 32 0.39 -19.05 -18.11
CA SER A 32 0.35 -17.63 -17.81
C SER A 32 1.77 -17.06 -17.91
N MET A 33 1.91 -16.01 -18.70
CA MET A 33 3.16 -15.29 -18.92
C MET A 33 3.16 -13.92 -18.25
N ASP A 34 2.09 -13.61 -17.49
CA ASP A 34 1.97 -12.34 -16.81
C ASP A 34 2.96 -12.28 -15.65
N SER A 35 3.96 -11.43 -15.79
CA SER A 35 4.89 -11.11 -14.73
C SER A 35 4.25 -10.13 -13.77
N HIS A 36 4.02 -10.55 -12.54
CA HIS A 36 3.61 -9.68 -11.45
C HIS A 36 4.81 -9.05 -10.71
N GLU A 37 6.02 -9.17 -11.28
CA GLU A 37 7.20 -8.51 -10.76
C GLU A 37 7.07 -7.00 -10.98
N ASN A 38 7.21 -6.23 -9.93
CA ASN A 38 7.14 -4.76 -9.98
C ASN A 38 8.43 -4.15 -10.57
N ARG A 39 8.89 -4.69 -11.72
CA ARG A 39 10.04 -4.22 -12.50
C ARG A 39 9.86 -4.47 -13.99
N LEU A 40 10.51 -3.66 -14.80
CA LEU A 40 10.56 -3.86 -16.24
C LEU A 40 11.51 -5.02 -16.56
N MET A 41 11.04 -5.97 -17.37
CA MET A 41 11.83 -7.07 -17.90
C MET A 41 12.78 -6.57 -19.00
N THR A 42 13.99 -7.11 -19.03
CA THR A 42 15.00 -6.77 -20.04
C THR A 42 14.64 -7.38 -21.38
N GLY A 43 14.33 -6.56 -22.37
CA GLY A 43 14.04 -6.97 -23.72
C GLY A 43 15.29 -7.00 -24.62
N LEU A 44 15.21 -7.70 -25.75
CA LEU A 44 16.29 -7.74 -26.75
C LEU A 44 16.73 -6.35 -27.26
N PRO A 45 15.82 -5.37 -27.46
CA PRO A 45 16.22 -4.02 -27.87
C PRO A 45 17.17 -3.34 -26.87
N GLN A 46 16.95 -3.53 -25.57
CA GLN A 46 17.81 -2.96 -24.52
C GLN A 46 19.22 -3.56 -24.56
N VAL A 47 19.33 -4.87 -24.84
CA VAL A 47 20.64 -5.53 -25.01
C VAL A 47 21.38 -4.98 -26.22
N LEU A 48 20.70 -4.88 -27.38
CA LEU A 48 21.29 -4.44 -28.63
C LEU A 48 21.72 -2.96 -28.64
N GLN A 49 21.07 -2.14 -27.81
CA GLN A 49 21.37 -0.70 -27.65
C GLN A 49 22.32 -0.42 -26.50
N SER A 50 22.77 -1.45 -25.77
CA SER A 50 23.62 -1.28 -24.59
C SER A 50 25.01 -0.78 -24.96
N PRO A 51 25.59 0.17 -24.19
CA PRO A 51 27.00 0.45 -24.23
C PRO A 51 27.83 -0.82 -23.96
N LEU A 52 29.00 -0.96 -24.58
CA LEU A 52 29.87 -2.14 -24.40
C LEU A 52 30.16 -2.49 -22.93
N ARG A 53 30.24 -1.49 -22.07
CA ARG A 53 30.45 -1.68 -20.63
C ARG A 53 29.28 -2.37 -19.93
N GLU A 54 28.06 -2.14 -20.38
CA GLU A 54 26.81 -2.65 -19.77
C GLU A 54 26.28 -3.90 -20.49
N LEU A 55 26.80 -4.18 -21.68
CA LEU A 55 26.35 -5.29 -22.50
C LEU A 55 26.38 -6.64 -21.79
N PRO A 56 27.42 -7.03 -21.02
CA PRO A 56 27.42 -8.32 -20.31
C PRO A 56 26.29 -8.41 -19.28
N ARG A 57 26.05 -7.34 -18.52
CA ARG A 57 24.98 -7.28 -17.53
C ARG A 57 23.59 -7.34 -18.16
N ASN A 58 23.39 -6.58 -19.23
CA ASN A 58 22.08 -6.54 -19.91
C ASN A 58 21.79 -7.85 -20.66
N LEU A 59 22.83 -8.51 -21.17
CA LEU A 59 22.69 -9.85 -21.76
C LEU A 59 22.33 -10.89 -20.69
N ASP A 60 22.98 -10.86 -19.55
CA ASP A 60 22.68 -11.76 -18.42
C ASP A 60 21.23 -11.54 -17.92
N ASN A 61 20.84 -10.28 -17.70
CA ASN A 61 19.46 -9.94 -17.34
C ASN A 61 18.45 -10.44 -18.39
N PHE A 62 18.76 -10.24 -19.67
CA PHE A 62 17.90 -10.73 -20.76
C PHE A 62 17.75 -12.24 -20.73
N LEU A 63 18.83 -12.98 -20.56
CA LEU A 63 18.79 -14.45 -20.48
C LEU A 63 18.00 -14.92 -19.27
N VAL A 64 18.17 -14.29 -18.12
CA VAL A 64 17.43 -14.60 -16.91
C VAL A 64 15.95 -14.28 -17.11
N ASP A 65 15.62 -13.09 -17.58
CA ASP A 65 14.23 -12.63 -17.73
C ASP A 65 13.44 -13.40 -18.79
N ASN A 66 14.12 -13.93 -19.81
CA ASN A 66 13.50 -14.68 -20.90
C ASN A 66 13.77 -16.21 -20.81
N SER A 67 14.22 -16.70 -19.65
CA SER A 67 14.42 -18.14 -19.45
C SER A 67 13.09 -18.91 -19.52
N PRO A 68 13.06 -20.08 -20.20
CA PRO A 68 11.88 -20.93 -20.22
C PRO A 68 11.41 -21.29 -18.82
N PHE A 69 10.10 -21.24 -18.58
CA PHE A 69 9.48 -21.57 -17.31
C PHE A 69 9.94 -20.73 -16.10
N ARG A 70 10.67 -19.63 -16.32
CA ARG A 70 11.16 -18.75 -15.25
C ARG A 70 10.04 -18.38 -14.28
N TYR A 71 8.92 -17.93 -14.82
CA TYR A 71 7.77 -17.50 -14.04
C TYR A 71 7.24 -18.64 -13.12
N GLN A 72 7.06 -19.84 -13.68
CA GLN A 72 6.59 -20.98 -12.93
C GLN A 72 7.59 -21.41 -11.86
N PHE A 73 8.89 -21.33 -12.14
CA PHE A 73 9.92 -21.62 -11.13
C PHE A 73 9.94 -20.59 -10.01
N VAL A 74 9.72 -19.30 -10.31
CA VAL A 74 9.59 -18.24 -9.30
C VAL A 74 8.42 -18.55 -8.36
N LEU A 75 7.24 -18.89 -8.93
CA LEU A 75 6.06 -19.23 -8.13
C LEU A 75 6.27 -20.46 -7.24
N VAL A 76 6.81 -21.53 -7.83
CA VAL A 76 7.07 -22.78 -7.08
C VAL A 76 8.08 -22.54 -5.97
N ASN A 77 9.15 -21.80 -6.26
CA ASN A 77 10.19 -21.53 -5.28
C ASN A 77 9.67 -20.60 -4.16
N ALA A 78 8.95 -19.54 -4.50
CA ALA A 78 8.32 -18.66 -3.50
C ALA A 78 7.30 -19.43 -2.63
N GLY A 79 6.47 -20.25 -3.24
CA GLY A 79 5.52 -21.09 -2.53
C GLY A 79 6.18 -22.13 -1.59
N LEU A 80 7.30 -22.73 -2.01
CA LEU A 80 8.08 -23.66 -1.18
C LEU A 80 8.74 -22.95 0.01
N ASP A 81 9.37 -21.79 -0.22
CA ASP A 81 9.99 -21.00 0.85
C ASP A 81 8.95 -20.55 1.89
N TYR A 82 7.80 -20.10 1.40
CA TYR A 82 6.69 -19.74 2.29
C TYR A 82 6.16 -20.95 3.08
N ALA A 83 5.90 -22.08 2.42
CA ALA A 83 5.31 -23.25 3.04
C ALA A 83 6.27 -23.97 4.03
N LEU A 84 7.57 -23.99 3.72
CA LEU A 84 8.57 -24.70 4.53
C LEU A 84 9.19 -23.84 5.63
N PHE A 85 9.37 -22.53 5.36
CA PHE A 85 10.15 -21.65 6.22
C PHE A 85 9.37 -20.42 6.70
N GLY A 86 8.16 -20.16 6.17
CA GLY A 86 7.38 -18.96 6.48
C GLY A 86 8.07 -17.67 6.02
N THR A 87 8.87 -17.74 4.95
CA THR A 87 9.65 -16.61 4.43
C THR A 87 9.17 -16.16 3.07
N SER A 88 9.43 -14.90 2.72
CA SER A 88 9.24 -14.34 1.39
C SER A 88 10.58 -14.17 0.69
N GLN A 89 10.62 -14.37 -0.62
CA GLN A 89 11.78 -14.03 -1.44
C GLN A 89 11.84 -12.52 -1.77
N SER A 90 10.74 -11.81 -1.58
CA SER A 90 10.70 -10.35 -1.74
C SER A 90 11.11 -9.67 -0.44
N ASP A 91 12.09 -8.76 -0.53
CA ASP A 91 12.51 -7.93 0.59
C ASP A 91 11.42 -6.93 1.03
N GLN A 92 10.42 -6.69 0.17
CA GLN A 92 9.31 -5.78 0.43
C GLN A 92 8.20 -6.39 1.28
N VAL A 93 8.14 -7.73 1.37
CA VAL A 93 7.03 -8.44 2.00
C VAL A 93 7.51 -9.26 3.18
N LEU A 94 6.88 -9.03 4.31
CA LEU A 94 7.07 -9.79 5.54
C LEU A 94 5.87 -10.72 5.76
N PRO A 95 6.04 -12.05 5.65
CA PRO A 95 5.03 -13.00 6.05
C PRO A 95 4.77 -12.94 7.56
N GLY A 96 3.51 -12.80 7.93
CA GLY A 96 3.01 -12.86 9.28
C GLY A 96 2.34 -14.21 9.57
N ARG A 97 1.53 -14.23 10.63
CA ARG A 97 0.74 -15.40 11.03
C ARG A 97 -0.53 -15.51 10.20
N ASP A 98 -1.08 -16.71 10.09
CA ASP A 98 -2.40 -17.03 9.51
C ASP A 98 -2.63 -16.46 8.08
N GLY A 99 -1.56 -16.44 7.26
CA GLY A 99 -1.61 -15.99 5.87
C GLY A 99 -1.57 -14.47 5.69
N TRP A 100 -1.33 -13.71 6.77
CA TRP A 100 -1.12 -12.27 6.66
C TRP A 100 0.23 -11.95 6.04
N LEU A 101 0.25 -10.94 5.17
CA LEU A 101 1.45 -10.35 4.62
C LEU A 101 1.52 -8.88 5.02
N PHE A 102 2.70 -8.42 5.40
CA PHE A 102 2.93 -7.04 5.83
C PHE A 102 3.99 -6.37 4.96
N TYR A 103 3.88 -5.06 4.81
CA TYR A 103 4.86 -4.28 4.07
C TYR A 103 6.11 -4.10 4.92
N LYS A 104 7.24 -4.59 4.44
CA LYS A 104 8.50 -4.59 5.19
C LYS A 104 9.43 -3.46 4.76
N ASP A 105 9.55 -3.24 3.46
CA ASP A 105 10.44 -2.25 2.87
C ASP A 105 9.98 -1.93 1.44
N GLY A 106 10.42 -0.79 0.90
CA GLY A 106 10.13 -0.43 -0.48
C GLY A 106 10.32 1.05 -0.77
N PRO A 107 10.20 1.45 -2.04
CA PRO A 107 10.54 2.79 -2.49
C PRO A 107 9.61 3.89 -1.96
N ASN A 108 8.44 3.52 -1.46
CA ASN A 108 7.40 4.46 -1.05
C ASN A 108 7.22 4.57 0.46
N ALA A 109 8.14 4.02 1.25
CA ALA A 109 8.04 4.06 2.70
C ALA A 109 9.40 4.18 3.35
N ALA A 110 9.56 5.16 4.22
CA ALA A 110 10.73 5.28 5.06
C ALA A 110 10.54 4.45 6.33
N GLN A 111 11.40 3.48 6.55
CA GLN A 111 11.51 2.68 7.77
C GLN A 111 10.18 2.09 8.30
N PRO A 112 9.38 1.37 7.49
CA PRO A 112 8.05 0.93 7.92
C PRO A 112 8.10 0.05 9.16
N MET A 113 9.08 -0.85 9.27
CA MET A 113 9.21 -1.71 10.44
C MET A 113 9.68 -0.96 11.70
N ALA A 114 10.57 0.03 11.56
CA ALA A 114 10.95 0.89 12.67
C ALA A 114 9.76 1.75 13.14
N ASN A 115 8.92 2.23 12.21
CA ASN A 115 7.69 2.95 12.54
C ASN A 115 6.71 2.04 13.31
N TYR A 116 6.46 0.82 12.83
CA TYR A 116 5.64 -0.17 13.52
C TYR A 116 6.14 -0.47 14.95
N GLN A 117 7.45 -0.62 15.11
CA GLN A 117 8.04 -0.91 16.43
C GLN A 117 8.09 0.31 17.37
N GLY A 118 7.78 1.51 16.88
CA GLY A 118 7.95 2.76 17.61
C GLY A 118 9.43 3.17 17.78
N LEU A 119 10.30 2.75 16.85
CA LEU A 119 11.73 3.06 16.82
C LEU A 119 12.08 4.15 15.79
N ALA A 120 11.18 4.45 14.85
CA ALA A 120 11.38 5.54 13.92
C ALA A 120 11.19 6.88 14.64
N GLU A 121 12.21 7.74 14.58
CA GLU A 121 12.20 9.04 15.23
C GLU A 121 11.78 10.13 14.23
N LEU A 122 11.22 11.22 14.77
CA LEU A 122 11.18 12.50 14.08
C LEU A 122 12.53 13.17 14.29
N ASN A 123 13.22 13.54 13.23
CA ASN A 123 14.50 14.26 13.33
C ASN A 123 14.27 15.55 14.14
N ASP A 124 15.14 15.82 15.14
CA ASP A 124 15.08 16.98 16.04
C ASP A 124 13.64 17.28 16.52
N SER A 125 12.98 16.29 17.09
CA SER A 125 11.53 16.12 17.26
C SER A 125 10.72 17.38 17.61
N ALA A 126 11.23 18.26 18.49
CA ALA A 126 10.53 19.49 18.89
C ALA A 126 10.48 20.51 17.76
N ASP A 127 11.57 20.72 17.05
CA ASP A 127 11.66 21.68 15.93
C ASP A 127 10.86 21.18 14.75
N THR A 128 10.97 19.89 14.39
CA THR A 128 10.19 19.26 13.30
C THR A 128 8.68 19.36 13.54
N LEU A 129 8.21 19.11 14.76
CA LEU A 129 6.80 19.22 15.10
C LEU A 129 6.30 20.67 14.98
N ALA A 130 7.11 21.63 15.47
CA ALA A 130 6.77 23.06 15.38
C ALA A 130 6.75 23.54 13.93
N GLU A 131 7.73 23.16 13.12
CA GLU A 131 7.80 23.49 11.68
C GLU A 131 6.63 22.88 10.92
N ALA A 132 6.34 21.59 11.14
CA ALA A 132 5.20 20.93 10.52
C ALA A 132 3.86 21.60 10.87
N SER A 133 3.70 22.00 12.15
CA SER A 133 2.51 22.74 12.61
C SER A 133 2.41 24.11 11.95
N ALA A 134 3.49 24.86 11.87
CA ALA A 134 3.53 26.17 11.21
C ALA A 134 3.22 26.04 9.71
N GLY A 135 3.87 25.09 9.01
CA GLY A 135 3.64 24.85 7.60
C GLY A 135 2.19 24.43 7.28
N LEU A 136 1.62 23.53 8.12
CA LEU A 136 0.21 23.12 7.96
C LEU A 136 -0.75 24.30 8.16
N GLN A 137 -0.50 25.16 9.16
CA GLN A 137 -1.33 26.33 9.40
C GLN A 137 -1.22 27.36 8.26
N ILE A 138 0.00 27.63 7.77
CA ILE A 138 0.21 28.56 6.64
C ILE A 138 -0.49 28.04 5.38
N LEU A 139 -0.39 26.74 5.09
CA LEU A 139 -1.10 26.12 3.97
C LEU A 139 -2.62 26.31 4.12
N SER A 140 -3.16 26.05 5.33
CA SER A 140 -4.58 26.23 5.60
C SER A 140 -5.03 27.68 5.42
N ASP A 141 -4.28 28.64 5.99
CA ASP A 141 -4.61 30.06 5.91
C ASP A 141 -4.68 30.53 4.45
N LYS A 142 -3.73 30.09 3.61
CA LYS A 142 -3.74 30.40 2.16
C LYS A 142 -4.91 29.76 1.43
N LEU A 143 -5.28 28.53 1.77
CA LEU A 143 -6.43 27.85 1.20
C LEU A 143 -7.73 28.55 1.61
N ASP A 144 -7.86 28.95 2.86
CA ASP A 144 -9.02 29.69 3.40
C ASP A 144 -9.19 31.06 2.70
N GLU A 145 -8.10 31.77 2.41
CA GLU A 145 -8.12 33.01 1.62
C GLU A 145 -8.71 32.77 0.21
N ASN A 146 -8.58 31.57 -0.33
CA ASN A 146 -9.14 31.14 -1.61
C ASN A 146 -10.48 30.37 -1.48
N GLY A 147 -11.10 30.38 -0.29
CA GLY A 147 -12.39 29.75 -0.02
C GLY A 147 -12.36 28.22 0.01
N CYS A 148 -11.20 27.63 0.26
CA CYS A 148 -11.00 26.20 0.30
C CYS A 148 -10.63 25.73 1.71
N THR A 149 -11.41 24.82 2.28
CA THR A 149 -11.16 24.23 3.61
C THR A 149 -10.18 23.06 3.48
N LEU A 150 -9.12 23.05 4.30
CA LEU A 150 -8.16 21.95 4.39
C LEU A 150 -8.59 20.91 5.42
N VAL A 151 -8.47 19.64 5.08
CA VAL A 151 -8.52 18.51 6.02
C VAL A 151 -7.26 17.67 5.82
N LEU A 152 -6.53 17.39 6.90
CA LEU A 152 -5.41 16.44 6.89
C LEU A 152 -5.92 15.08 7.39
N ASP A 153 -5.80 14.04 6.56
CA ASP A 153 -6.15 12.67 6.87
C ASP A 153 -4.90 11.79 6.98
N LEU A 154 -4.65 11.28 8.18
CA LEU A 154 -3.56 10.35 8.45
C LEU A 154 -4.14 8.95 8.58
N THR A 155 -3.68 8.01 7.76
CA THR A 155 -4.20 6.63 7.74
C THR A 155 -3.21 5.65 8.37
N PRO A 156 -3.66 4.82 9.33
CA PRO A 156 -2.79 3.85 9.96
C PRO A 156 -2.45 2.68 9.03
N SER A 157 -1.26 2.12 9.19
CA SER A 157 -0.81 0.94 8.46
C SER A 157 -1.41 -0.35 9.05
N LYS A 158 -1.53 -1.35 8.20
CA LYS A 158 -2.11 -2.64 8.54
C LYS A 158 -1.41 -3.35 9.70
N ASP A 159 -0.09 -3.26 9.76
CA ASP A 159 0.74 -3.86 10.82
C ASP A 159 0.35 -3.37 12.21
N ARG A 160 0.00 -2.10 12.37
CA ARG A 160 -0.48 -1.54 13.64
C ARG A 160 -1.90 -1.98 13.98
N ILE A 161 -2.77 -2.05 12.97
CA ILE A 161 -4.19 -2.43 13.16
C ILE A 161 -4.32 -3.93 13.48
N TYR A 162 -3.51 -4.77 12.86
CA TYR A 162 -3.52 -6.23 12.98
C TYR A 162 -2.21 -6.79 13.53
N ARG A 163 -1.65 -6.11 14.54
CA ARG A 163 -0.34 -6.41 15.12
C ARG A 163 -0.22 -7.83 15.72
N GLU A 164 -1.33 -8.46 16.06
CA GLU A 164 -1.38 -9.84 16.55
C GLU A 164 -0.96 -10.86 15.50
N TYR A 165 -1.00 -10.51 14.23
CA TYR A 165 -0.55 -11.36 13.12
C TYR A 165 0.89 -11.08 12.68
N MET A 166 1.54 -10.06 13.27
CA MET A 166 2.95 -9.79 13.03
C MET A 166 3.83 -10.93 13.58
N PRO A 167 4.97 -11.26 12.92
CA PRO A 167 5.88 -12.29 13.42
C PRO A 167 6.63 -11.81 14.67
N ASP A 168 7.04 -12.77 15.54
CA ASP A 168 7.68 -12.49 16.83
C ASP A 168 9.00 -11.70 16.75
N GLY A 169 9.65 -11.69 15.58
CA GLY A 169 10.92 -10.96 15.36
C GLY A 169 10.79 -9.43 15.36
N TYR A 170 9.57 -8.88 15.43
CA TYR A 170 9.29 -7.44 15.38
C TYR A 170 8.46 -7.01 16.60
N PRO A 171 9.04 -6.99 17.80
CA PRO A 171 8.32 -6.54 19.00
C PRO A 171 8.05 -5.03 18.94
N ILE A 172 6.90 -4.60 19.44
CA ILE A 172 6.64 -3.19 19.69
C ILE A 172 7.52 -2.76 20.89
N VAL A 173 8.33 -1.75 20.68
CA VAL A 173 9.24 -1.17 21.69
C VAL A 173 8.59 0.06 22.33
N ASN A 174 7.92 0.87 21.52
CA ASN A 174 7.15 2.00 21.96
C ASN A 174 5.75 1.94 21.36
N GLU A 175 4.71 2.00 22.18
CA GLU A 175 3.31 1.96 21.75
C GLU A 175 2.92 3.24 20.98
N GLU A 176 3.47 4.37 21.36
CA GLU A 176 3.30 5.66 20.69
C GLU A 176 4.42 5.85 19.65
N ASN A 177 4.06 5.87 18.38
CA ASN A 177 5.03 6.10 17.31
C ASN A 177 5.04 7.57 16.85
N ARG A 178 5.92 7.88 15.89
CA ARG A 178 6.08 9.25 15.37
C ARG A 178 4.80 9.82 14.74
N THR A 179 3.91 8.98 14.21
CA THR A 179 2.63 9.44 13.64
C THR A 179 1.65 9.84 14.72
N ASP A 180 1.59 9.07 15.82
CA ASP A 180 0.76 9.44 16.99
C ASP A 180 1.21 10.79 17.56
N LEU A 181 2.52 10.98 17.71
CA LEU A 181 3.11 12.23 18.20
C LEU A 181 2.79 13.41 17.27
N LEU A 182 2.97 13.24 15.97
CA LEU A 182 2.67 14.29 15.00
C LEU A 182 1.18 14.62 14.97
N ALA A 183 0.31 13.61 14.90
CA ALA A 183 -1.14 13.81 14.89
C ALA A 183 -1.62 14.58 16.13
N ALA A 184 -1.20 14.15 17.33
CA ALA A 184 -1.56 14.82 18.58
C ALA A 184 -1.03 16.26 18.64
N TYR A 185 0.20 16.48 18.15
CA TYR A 185 0.78 17.82 18.12
C TYR A 185 0.01 18.75 17.17
N LEU A 186 -0.23 18.32 15.93
CA LEU A 186 -0.97 19.10 14.93
C LEU A 186 -2.40 19.40 15.39
N GLN A 187 -3.10 18.42 15.98
CA GLN A 187 -4.44 18.61 16.55
C GLN A 187 -4.50 19.67 17.67
N SER A 188 -3.41 19.84 18.43
CA SER A 188 -3.35 20.79 19.54
C SER A 188 -2.75 22.16 19.18
N HIS A 189 -2.03 22.27 18.06
CA HIS A 189 -1.29 23.49 17.68
C HIS A 189 -1.74 24.10 16.36
N THR A 190 -2.72 23.53 15.68
CA THR A 190 -3.31 24.12 14.46
C THR A 190 -4.83 24.19 14.57
N THR A 191 -5.44 24.99 13.70
CA THR A 191 -6.89 25.02 13.52
C THR A 191 -7.38 24.03 12.45
N VAL A 192 -6.45 23.36 11.77
CA VAL A 192 -6.77 22.41 10.70
C VAL A 192 -7.39 21.14 11.29
N PRO A 193 -8.50 20.64 10.76
CA PRO A 193 -9.00 19.32 11.10
C PRO A 193 -7.97 18.24 10.72
N VAL A 194 -7.39 17.59 11.74
CA VAL A 194 -6.45 16.47 11.57
C VAL A 194 -7.15 15.18 11.98
N VAL A 195 -7.42 14.33 11.00
CA VAL A 195 -8.09 13.04 11.18
C VAL A 195 -7.04 11.97 11.42
N TRP A 196 -7.10 11.32 12.59
CA TRP A 196 -6.27 10.18 12.96
C TRP A 196 -7.14 9.12 13.63
N ARG A 197 -7.48 8.06 12.88
CA ARG A 197 -8.48 7.07 13.30
C ARG A 197 -7.88 5.76 13.84
N TYR A 198 -6.63 5.78 14.28
CA TYR A 198 -5.96 4.57 14.75
C TYR A 198 -6.76 3.82 15.81
N ASP A 199 -7.16 4.48 16.89
CA ASP A 199 -7.88 3.84 18.00
C ASP A 199 -9.22 3.27 17.57
N MET A 200 -9.97 3.99 16.71
CA MET A 200 -11.24 3.53 16.18
C MET A 200 -11.07 2.28 15.33
N LEU A 201 -10.18 2.32 14.35
CA LEU A 201 -9.90 1.19 13.45
C LEU A 201 -9.37 0.00 14.25
N ARG A 202 -8.45 0.21 15.17
CA ARG A 202 -7.90 -0.84 16.03
C ARG A 202 -8.97 -1.47 16.93
N SER A 203 -9.86 -0.66 17.51
CA SER A 203 -10.98 -1.13 18.33
C SER A 203 -11.95 -1.97 17.50
N GLN A 204 -12.35 -1.49 16.34
CA GLN A 204 -13.26 -2.19 15.42
C GLN A 204 -12.65 -3.50 14.92
N ALA A 205 -11.36 -3.52 14.55
CA ALA A 205 -10.67 -4.73 14.14
C ALA A 205 -10.66 -5.82 15.22
N ARG A 206 -10.51 -5.43 16.50
CA ARG A 206 -10.52 -6.36 17.63
C ARG A 206 -11.91 -6.87 18.00
N GLN A 207 -12.93 -6.04 17.82
CA GLN A 207 -14.32 -6.39 18.17
C GLN A 207 -14.99 -7.27 17.09
N ASN A 208 -14.58 -7.14 15.84
CA ASN A 208 -15.21 -7.76 14.69
C ASN A 208 -14.21 -8.66 13.93
N ALA A 209 -13.78 -9.76 14.54
CA ALA A 209 -12.81 -10.68 13.94
C ALA A 209 -13.26 -11.27 12.59
N ASP A 210 -14.57 -11.42 12.39
CA ASP A 210 -15.16 -11.96 11.16
C ASP A 210 -15.30 -10.90 10.06
N ARG A 211 -15.05 -9.63 10.37
CA ARG A 211 -15.18 -8.50 9.44
C ARG A 211 -13.88 -7.71 9.40
N LEU A 212 -12.97 -8.16 8.56
CA LEU A 212 -11.69 -7.50 8.41
C LEU A 212 -11.86 -6.08 7.85
N LEU A 213 -10.99 -5.17 8.29
CA LEU A 213 -10.90 -3.78 7.81
C LEU A 213 -9.79 -3.61 6.77
N TYR A 214 -8.82 -4.52 6.76
CA TYR A 214 -7.71 -4.57 5.82
C TYR A 214 -7.66 -5.95 5.17
N TYR A 215 -7.18 -6.01 3.95
CA TYR A 215 -6.88 -7.28 3.30
C TYR A 215 -5.66 -7.95 3.95
N LYS A 216 -5.67 -9.28 4.02
CA LYS A 216 -4.52 -10.03 4.57
C LYS A 216 -3.29 -9.94 3.67
N THR A 217 -3.50 -10.02 2.36
CA THR A 217 -2.44 -10.18 1.35
C THR A 217 -2.21 -8.92 0.52
N ASP A 218 -2.91 -7.82 0.84
CA ASP A 218 -2.74 -6.49 0.25
C ASP A 218 -2.23 -5.49 1.29
N THR A 219 -1.57 -4.42 0.88
CA THR A 219 -1.13 -3.35 1.81
C THR A 219 -2.28 -2.52 2.36
N HIS A 220 -3.40 -2.46 1.66
CA HIS A 220 -4.45 -1.49 1.91
C HIS A 220 -5.54 -2.01 2.86
N TRP A 221 -6.30 -1.08 3.38
CA TRP A 221 -7.62 -1.35 3.92
C TRP A 221 -8.56 -1.83 2.82
N ASN A 222 -9.63 -2.51 3.22
CA ASN A 222 -10.74 -2.83 2.33
C ASN A 222 -11.79 -1.71 2.36
N ALA A 223 -12.89 -1.90 1.64
CA ALA A 223 -13.99 -0.94 1.55
C ALA A 223 -14.57 -0.56 2.93
N VAL A 224 -14.56 -1.47 3.89
CA VAL A 224 -15.10 -1.22 5.24
C VAL A 224 -14.13 -0.35 6.05
N GLY A 225 -12.84 -0.68 6.04
CA GLY A 225 -11.81 0.12 6.69
C GLY A 225 -11.74 1.53 6.12
N ALA A 226 -11.77 1.63 4.78
CA ALA A 226 -11.79 2.90 4.08
C ALA A 226 -13.00 3.77 4.45
N LEU A 227 -14.18 3.17 4.58
CA LEU A 227 -15.39 3.90 4.99
C LEU A 227 -15.29 4.42 6.41
N ILE A 228 -14.76 3.61 7.35
CA ILE A 228 -14.54 4.06 8.74
C ILE A 228 -13.51 5.21 8.79
N GLY A 229 -12.46 5.15 7.97
CA GLY A 229 -11.51 6.25 7.80
C GLY A 229 -12.20 7.52 7.30
N LEU A 230 -12.97 7.39 6.22
CA LEU A 230 -13.70 8.49 5.59
C LEU A 230 -14.75 9.12 6.53
N ASP A 231 -15.41 8.35 7.38
CA ASP A 231 -16.33 8.89 8.39
C ASP A 231 -15.63 9.91 9.31
N GLY A 232 -14.34 9.74 9.57
CA GLY A 232 -13.54 10.74 10.29
C GLY A 232 -13.42 12.09 9.57
N ILE A 233 -13.28 12.04 8.26
CA ILE A 233 -13.26 13.26 7.43
C ILE A 233 -14.64 13.92 7.43
N PHE A 234 -15.71 13.14 7.33
CA PHE A 234 -17.07 13.68 7.36
C PHE A 234 -17.41 14.31 8.73
N GLU A 235 -16.99 13.67 9.83
CA GLU A 235 -17.15 14.25 11.17
C GLU A 235 -16.36 15.56 11.32
N ALA A 236 -15.15 15.63 10.79
CA ALA A 236 -14.34 16.84 10.77
C ALA A 236 -14.94 17.98 9.93
N LEU A 237 -15.81 17.64 8.97
CA LEU A 237 -16.55 18.59 8.12
C LEU A 237 -17.98 18.88 8.62
N ASP A 238 -18.32 18.47 9.86
CA ASP A 238 -19.67 18.53 10.45
C ASP A 238 -20.75 17.84 9.57
N MET A 239 -20.37 16.82 8.83
CA MET A 239 -21.29 16.04 7.97
C MET A 239 -21.82 14.82 8.73
N PRO A 240 -23.08 14.40 8.47
CA PRO A 240 -23.66 13.24 9.15
C PRO A 240 -22.93 11.94 8.78
N THR A 241 -22.65 11.11 9.78
CA THR A 241 -22.09 9.76 9.68
C THR A 241 -23.03 8.74 10.31
N ARG A 242 -22.68 7.47 10.27
CA ARG A 242 -23.39 6.37 10.92
C ARG A 242 -22.42 5.55 11.76
N PRO A 243 -22.89 4.84 12.82
CA PRO A 243 -22.05 3.86 13.50
C PRO A 243 -21.46 2.84 12.52
N ALA A 244 -20.17 2.54 12.66
CA ALA A 244 -19.42 1.69 11.74
C ALA A 244 -20.05 0.29 11.50
N ASP A 245 -20.68 -0.26 12.53
CA ASP A 245 -21.39 -1.55 12.51
C ASP A 245 -22.78 -1.51 11.85
N SER A 246 -23.31 -0.31 11.62
CA SER A 246 -24.64 -0.11 11.02
C SER A 246 -24.65 -0.11 9.49
N TYR A 247 -23.48 -0.10 8.85
CA TYR A 247 -23.40 -0.17 7.39
C TYR A 247 -23.70 -1.59 6.91
N PRO A 248 -24.60 -1.74 5.92
CA PRO A 248 -24.82 -3.03 5.28
C PRO A 248 -23.58 -3.39 4.45
N VAL A 249 -22.92 -4.46 4.82
CA VAL A 249 -21.73 -4.95 4.10
C VAL A 249 -22.04 -6.28 3.48
N GLU A 250 -21.77 -6.41 2.19
CA GLU A 250 -21.96 -7.63 1.40
C GLU A 250 -20.66 -8.01 0.70
N ALA A 251 -20.52 -9.30 0.38
CA ALA A 251 -19.43 -9.78 -0.45
C ALA A 251 -19.51 -9.16 -1.85
N GLY A 252 -18.41 -8.58 -2.31
CA GLY A 252 -18.31 -7.91 -3.62
C GLY A 252 -17.62 -8.75 -4.69
N GLY A 253 -17.01 -9.87 -4.30
CA GLY A 253 -16.19 -10.71 -5.15
C GLY A 253 -14.91 -11.16 -4.45
N THR A 254 -13.88 -11.47 -5.21
CA THR A 254 -12.57 -11.86 -4.66
C THR A 254 -11.44 -11.06 -5.31
N THR A 255 -10.35 -10.86 -4.56
CA THR A 255 -9.13 -10.22 -5.04
C THR A 255 -7.90 -11.00 -4.61
N THR A 256 -6.78 -10.74 -5.28
CA THR A 256 -5.45 -11.15 -4.84
C THR A 256 -4.67 -9.89 -4.51
N GLY A 257 -4.15 -9.83 -3.31
CA GLY A 257 -3.49 -8.63 -2.82
C GLY A 257 -2.17 -8.29 -3.52
N ASP A 258 -1.81 -7.02 -3.48
CA ASP A 258 -0.57 -6.49 -4.07
C ASP A 258 0.69 -7.15 -3.49
N MET A 259 0.72 -7.42 -2.19
CA MET A 259 1.85 -8.09 -1.54
C MET A 259 1.97 -9.56 -1.92
N ALA A 260 0.85 -10.26 -2.13
CA ALA A 260 0.88 -11.62 -2.64
C ALA A 260 1.45 -11.67 -4.07
N ASN A 261 1.15 -10.66 -4.88
CA ASN A 261 1.72 -10.51 -6.22
C ASN A 261 3.22 -10.22 -6.16
N VAL A 262 3.64 -9.22 -5.37
CA VAL A 262 5.06 -8.83 -5.20
C VAL A 262 5.91 -9.96 -4.64
N ALA A 263 5.35 -10.79 -3.74
CA ALA A 263 6.02 -11.95 -3.17
C ALA A 263 5.94 -13.22 -4.04
N ALA A 264 5.25 -13.18 -5.18
CA ALA A 264 4.94 -14.33 -6.03
C ALA A 264 4.19 -15.45 -5.26
N LEU A 265 3.36 -15.07 -4.29
CA LEU A 265 2.60 -16.00 -3.43
C LEU A 265 1.12 -16.12 -3.83
N TYR A 266 0.65 -15.39 -4.83
CA TYR A 266 -0.76 -15.36 -5.25
C TYR A 266 -1.29 -16.75 -5.68
N ALA A 267 -0.43 -17.67 -6.13
CA ALA A 267 -0.81 -19.03 -6.43
C ALA A 267 -0.80 -19.96 -5.18
N SER A 268 -0.19 -19.52 -4.09
CA SER A 268 -0.02 -20.28 -2.84
C SER A 268 -0.96 -19.84 -1.73
N LEU A 269 -1.52 -18.64 -1.84
CA LEU A 269 -2.47 -18.08 -0.88
C LEU A 269 -3.88 -18.01 -1.50
N PRO A 270 -4.94 -18.18 -0.68
CA PRO A 270 -6.30 -18.05 -1.16
C PRO A 270 -6.58 -16.59 -1.57
N ALA A 271 -7.41 -16.42 -2.60
CA ALA A 271 -7.99 -15.13 -2.91
C ALA A 271 -8.86 -14.65 -1.73
N GLU A 272 -8.86 -13.34 -1.50
CA GLU A 272 -9.60 -12.72 -0.41
C GLU A 272 -10.94 -12.18 -0.89
N GLU A 273 -11.93 -12.20 0.00
CA GLU A 273 -13.22 -11.60 -0.24
C GLU A 273 -13.11 -10.07 -0.26
N THR A 274 -13.68 -9.44 -1.28
CA THR A 274 -13.88 -7.98 -1.30
C THR A 274 -15.24 -7.65 -0.71
N TYR A 275 -15.38 -6.41 -0.23
CA TYR A 275 -16.62 -5.95 0.37
C TYR A 275 -17.20 -4.74 -0.38
N VAL A 276 -18.52 -4.66 -0.40
CA VAL A 276 -19.27 -3.51 -0.89
C VAL A 276 -20.29 -3.07 0.16
N VAL A 277 -20.69 -1.81 0.11
CA VAL A 277 -21.74 -1.25 0.97
C VAL A 277 -22.93 -0.85 0.08
N PRO A 278 -23.89 -1.76 -0.11
CA PRO A 278 -25.03 -1.53 -1.02
C PRO A 278 -25.85 -0.32 -0.60
N GLY A 279 -26.24 0.49 -1.58
CA GLY A 279 -27.10 1.63 -1.37
C GLY A 279 -26.49 2.80 -0.59
N TYR A 280 -25.17 2.82 -0.43
CA TYR A 280 -24.48 3.93 0.26
C TYR A 280 -24.79 5.29 -0.39
N ASP A 281 -24.92 5.33 -1.71
CA ASP A 281 -25.29 6.50 -2.51
C ASP A 281 -26.66 7.11 -2.17
N ARG A 282 -27.51 6.38 -1.45
CA ARG A 282 -28.86 6.79 -1.04
C ARG A 282 -29.00 6.99 0.47
N MET A 283 -27.92 6.77 1.24
CA MET A 283 -27.97 6.87 2.72
C MET A 283 -27.92 8.30 3.20
N PHE A 284 -27.38 9.20 2.37
CA PHE A 284 -27.16 10.59 2.71
C PHE A 284 -27.51 11.50 1.53
N GLU A 285 -27.84 12.74 1.83
CA GLU A 285 -27.97 13.79 0.81
C GLU A 285 -26.58 14.18 0.28
N LYS A 286 -26.48 14.50 -1.01
CA LYS A 286 -25.26 14.97 -1.62
C LYS A 286 -24.98 16.42 -1.25
N ASP A 287 -23.77 16.67 -0.83
CA ASP A 287 -23.23 18.02 -0.64
C ASP A 287 -22.86 18.62 -2.01
N SER A 288 -23.13 19.90 -2.20
CA SER A 288 -22.84 20.62 -3.44
C SER A 288 -21.40 21.11 -3.53
N ARG A 289 -20.64 21.12 -2.43
CA ARG A 289 -19.24 21.49 -2.41
C ARG A 289 -18.40 20.56 -3.29
N THR A 290 -17.36 21.11 -3.86
CA THR A 290 -16.36 20.36 -4.65
C THR A 290 -15.23 19.88 -3.75
N VAL A 291 -14.82 18.63 -3.92
CA VAL A 291 -13.77 18.02 -3.10
C VAL A 291 -12.62 17.55 -3.96
N ARG A 292 -11.42 17.99 -3.64
CA ARG A 292 -10.17 17.50 -4.20
C ARG A 292 -9.44 16.67 -3.15
N VAL A 293 -9.05 15.45 -3.52
CA VAL A 293 -8.19 14.60 -2.69
C VAL A 293 -6.81 14.56 -3.32
N ILE A 294 -5.79 14.90 -2.56
CA ILE A 294 -4.40 14.65 -2.92
C ILE A 294 -3.87 13.66 -1.88
N GLY A 295 -3.63 12.43 -2.31
CA GLY A 295 -3.30 11.38 -1.37
C GLY A 295 -2.57 10.20 -2.00
N ASP A 296 -2.08 9.30 -1.16
CA ASP A 296 -1.49 8.05 -1.62
C ASP A 296 -2.57 7.04 -2.02
N SER A 297 -2.18 5.79 -2.28
CA SER A 297 -3.10 4.76 -2.76
C SER A 297 -4.21 4.38 -1.78
N PHE A 298 -4.10 4.71 -0.51
CA PHE A 298 -5.16 4.46 0.48
C PHE A 298 -6.43 5.25 0.17
N SER A 299 -6.28 6.49 -0.32
CA SER A 299 -7.42 7.32 -0.69
C SER A 299 -8.26 6.75 -1.85
N GLU A 300 -7.71 5.87 -2.68
CA GLU A 300 -8.48 5.22 -3.76
C GLU A 300 -9.67 4.43 -3.25
N TYR A 301 -9.53 3.79 -2.11
CA TYR A 301 -10.54 2.90 -1.55
C TYR A 301 -11.77 3.61 -0.99
N TYR A 302 -11.64 4.86 -0.56
CA TYR A 302 -12.81 5.63 -0.11
C TYR A 302 -13.40 6.53 -1.18
N MET A 303 -12.75 6.71 -2.34
CA MET A 303 -13.27 7.56 -3.42
C MET A 303 -14.69 7.21 -3.86
N PRO A 304 -15.12 5.94 -4.00
CA PRO A 304 -16.50 5.62 -4.36
C PRO A 304 -17.53 6.19 -3.37
N TYR A 305 -17.20 6.19 -2.07
CA TYR A 305 -18.05 6.71 -1.02
C TYR A 305 -18.02 8.25 -0.97
N LEU A 306 -16.87 8.85 -1.19
CA LEU A 306 -16.72 10.30 -1.30
C LEU A 306 -17.54 10.83 -2.49
N GLN A 307 -17.46 10.18 -3.64
CA GLN A 307 -18.25 10.50 -4.85
C GLN A 307 -19.76 10.30 -4.65
N ALA A 308 -20.16 9.41 -3.76
CA ALA A 308 -21.56 9.26 -3.38
C ALA A 308 -22.08 10.41 -2.51
N ARG A 309 -21.18 11.06 -1.73
CA ARG A 309 -21.52 12.14 -0.77
C ARG A 309 -21.44 13.55 -1.37
N PHE A 310 -20.60 13.75 -2.36
CA PHE A 310 -20.40 15.06 -3.01
C PHE A 310 -20.84 15.03 -4.46
N THR A 311 -21.31 16.19 -4.94
CA THR A 311 -21.72 16.34 -6.34
C THR A 311 -20.52 16.26 -7.28
N ASN A 312 -19.38 16.79 -6.86
CA ASN A 312 -18.15 16.79 -7.62
C ASN A 312 -16.97 16.47 -6.71
N SER A 313 -16.22 15.42 -7.04
CA SER A 313 -15.01 15.05 -6.31
C SER A 313 -14.05 14.29 -7.21
N TRP A 314 -12.76 14.53 -7.04
CA TRP A 314 -11.70 13.84 -7.77
C TRP A 314 -10.48 13.62 -6.89
N ARG A 315 -9.60 12.74 -7.35
CA ARG A 315 -8.37 12.36 -6.67
C ARG A 315 -7.15 12.57 -7.57
N GLU A 316 -6.07 12.99 -6.96
CA GLU A 316 -4.74 13.07 -7.55
C GLU A 316 -3.76 12.33 -6.63
N HIS A 317 -2.70 11.79 -7.22
CA HIS A 317 -1.66 11.12 -6.42
C HIS A 317 -0.80 12.18 -5.72
N ILE A 318 -0.35 11.86 -4.50
CA ILE A 318 0.43 12.78 -3.68
C ILE A 318 1.72 13.29 -4.36
N ASP A 319 2.30 12.51 -5.25
CA ASP A 319 3.50 12.90 -6.01
C ASP A 319 3.22 14.04 -7.02
N THR A 320 1.95 14.39 -7.25
CA THR A 320 1.55 15.54 -8.09
C THR A 320 1.38 16.83 -7.28
N PHE A 321 1.54 16.79 -5.96
CA PHE A 321 1.42 17.96 -5.12
C PHE A 321 2.44 19.04 -5.53
N THR A 322 1.96 20.27 -5.63
CA THR A 322 2.80 21.45 -5.80
C THR A 322 2.26 22.57 -4.92
N THR A 323 3.10 23.54 -4.54
CA THR A 323 2.69 24.68 -3.72
C THR A 323 1.66 25.58 -4.39
N ASP A 324 1.49 25.48 -5.71
CA ASP A 324 0.45 26.19 -6.48
C ASP A 324 -0.98 25.82 -6.02
N VAL A 325 -1.15 24.64 -5.41
CA VAL A 325 -2.43 24.22 -4.82
C VAL A 325 -2.93 25.21 -3.76
N ALA A 326 -2.04 25.84 -3.01
CA ALA A 326 -2.41 26.83 -1.98
C ALA A 326 -3.03 28.10 -2.57
N GLU A 327 -2.57 28.50 -3.76
CA GLU A 327 -3.06 29.72 -4.45
C GLU A 327 -4.24 29.39 -5.39
N HIS A 328 -4.26 28.18 -5.94
CA HIS A 328 -5.26 27.73 -6.93
C HIS A 328 -5.83 26.35 -6.58
N PRO A 329 -6.57 26.20 -5.47
CA PRO A 329 -7.07 24.89 -5.02
C PRO A 329 -8.06 24.25 -6.01
N GLY A 330 -8.88 25.06 -6.68
CA GLY A 330 -9.89 24.61 -7.63
C GLY A 330 -11.04 23.80 -7.01
N CYS A 331 -11.19 23.86 -5.68
CA CYS A 331 -12.19 23.11 -4.91
C CYS A 331 -12.60 23.88 -3.65
N ASP A 332 -13.72 23.48 -3.05
CA ASP A 332 -14.19 24.03 -1.78
C ASP A 332 -13.56 23.30 -0.57
N ILE A 333 -13.14 22.05 -0.78
CA ILE A 333 -12.50 21.21 0.26
C ILE A 333 -11.30 20.51 -0.37
N LEU A 334 -10.14 20.67 0.26
CA LEU A 334 -8.93 19.90 -0.03
C LEU A 334 -8.69 18.89 1.08
N ILE A 335 -8.63 17.62 0.73
CA ILE A 335 -8.22 16.53 1.63
C ILE A 335 -6.78 16.15 1.25
N LEU A 336 -5.85 16.31 2.18
CA LEU A 336 -4.50 15.75 2.09
C LEU A 336 -4.46 14.43 2.85
N GLU A 337 -4.29 13.32 2.13
CA GLU A 337 -4.27 11.98 2.73
C GLU A 337 -2.87 11.39 2.69
N PHE A 338 -2.41 10.86 3.83
CA PHE A 338 -1.13 10.19 3.97
C PHE A 338 -1.26 8.94 4.84
N ASN A 339 -0.86 7.80 4.31
CA ASN A 339 -0.59 6.67 5.17
C ASN A 339 0.66 6.92 6.02
N GLU A 340 0.69 6.43 7.25
CA GLU A 340 1.80 6.67 8.20
C GLU A 340 3.19 6.24 7.68
N ARG A 341 3.26 5.35 6.71
CA ARG A 341 4.52 5.01 6.01
C ARG A 341 5.03 6.13 5.09
N SER A 342 4.15 7.06 4.71
CA SER A 342 4.44 8.20 3.83
C SER A 342 4.65 9.50 4.60
N LEU A 343 4.81 9.45 5.93
CA LEU A 343 4.90 10.61 6.80
C LEU A 343 6.03 11.58 6.41
N ASP A 344 7.17 11.07 5.95
CA ASP A 344 8.29 11.91 5.52
C ASP A 344 7.95 12.75 4.28
N LYS A 345 7.04 12.26 3.41
CA LYS A 345 6.51 13.06 2.29
C LYS A 345 5.63 14.21 2.79
N LEU A 346 4.79 13.95 3.81
CA LEU A 346 3.99 15.01 4.44
C LEU A 346 4.90 16.10 5.02
N LEU A 347 5.90 15.71 5.81
CA LEU A 347 6.84 16.67 6.41
C LEU A 347 7.55 17.50 5.33
N ALA A 348 8.04 16.86 4.26
CA ALA A 348 8.68 17.56 3.14
C ALA A 348 7.73 18.51 2.37
N ILE A 349 6.43 18.25 2.38
CA ILE A 349 5.43 19.17 1.83
C ILE A 349 5.24 20.37 2.75
N LEU A 350 5.10 20.13 4.05
CA LEU A 350 4.86 21.20 5.03
C LEU A 350 6.05 22.13 5.19
N GLU A 351 7.28 21.65 5.02
CA GLU A 351 8.52 22.45 4.99
C GLU A 351 8.55 23.49 3.85
N GLN A 352 7.65 23.38 2.86
CA GLN A 352 7.59 24.33 1.73
C GLN A 352 6.76 25.60 2.06
N PHE A 353 6.11 25.60 3.20
CA PHE A 353 5.27 26.71 3.68
C PHE A 353 5.82 27.32 4.96
#